data_be07b57bb4967ed649561e5f05f5f7c5
#
_entry.id   be07b57bb4967ed649561e5f05f5f7c5
#
_cell.length_a   1.000
_cell.length_b   1.000
_cell.length_c   1.000
_cell.angle_alpha   90.00
_cell.angle_beta   90.00
_cell.angle_gamma   90.00
#
_symmetry.space_group_name_H-M   'P 1'
#
loop_
_entity.id
_entity.type
_entity.pdbx_description
1 polymer ?
#
loop_
_entity_poly.entity_id
_entity_poly.type
_entity_poly.pdbx_seq_one_letter_code
_entity_poly.pdbx_strand_id
1 'polypeptide(L)'
;MHARKGLSNSMPFRFSMQNNEMDAQNRHAELFYLQKQIQSQTPMVIILEDGEKIEGCIEWYDRNSLKVRGRTRMLVYKSAIKYMHKLGEVGL
;
A
#
# COMPACT_ATOMS: atom_id res chain seq x y z
N MET A 1 -20.67 -16.18 5.20
CA MET A 1 -20.21 -16.12 4.83
C MET A 1 -19.62 -16.21 4.43
N HIS A 2 -19.55 -15.95 4.62
CA HIS A 2 -18.81 -15.82 4.29
C HIS A 2 -18.09 -15.41 3.92
N ALA A 3 -18.41 -15.54 3.70
CA ALA A 3 -17.59 -14.92 3.29
C ALA A 3 -16.52 -14.51 3.63
N ARG A 4 -16.06 -14.81 4.04
CA ARG A 4 -14.99 -14.43 4.27
C ARG A 4 -14.05 -14.63 3.37
N LYS A 5 -14.04 -15.28 2.41
CA LYS A 5 -13.18 -15.42 1.48
C LYS A 5 -12.77 -14.24 0.93
N GLY A 6 -13.49 -13.45 0.55
CA GLY A 6 -13.13 -12.21 -0.02
C GLY A 6 -12.48 -11.27 0.95
N LEU A 7 -12.56 -11.60 2.20
CA LEU A 7 -12.00 -10.72 3.19
C LEU A 7 -10.53 -10.50 3.05
N SER A 8 -9.79 -11.53 2.75
CA SER A 8 -8.35 -11.35 2.65
C SER A 8 -8.00 -10.40 1.54
N ASN A 9 -8.82 -10.32 0.52
CA ASN A 9 -8.53 -9.44 -0.60
C ASN A 9 -8.82 -8.00 -0.30
N SER A 10 -9.64 -7.75 0.69
CA SER A 10 -9.99 -6.37 1.00
C SER A 10 -9.27 -5.85 2.21
N MET A 11 -8.35 -6.60 2.76
CA MET A 11 -7.58 -6.12 3.91
C MET A 11 -6.56 -5.11 3.44
N PRO A 12 -6.46 -3.96 4.11
CA PRO A 12 -5.44 -3.00 3.75
C PRO A 12 -4.05 -3.53 4.03
N PHE A 13 -3.12 -3.13 3.21
CA PHE A 13 -1.73 -3.49 3.42
C PHE A 13 -1.07 -2.48 4.35
N ARG A 14 -0.33 -2.97 5.33
CA ARG A 14 0.37 -2.12 6.27
C ARG A 14 1.86 -2.32 6.15
N PHE A 15 2.59 -1.23 6.25
CA PHE A 15 4.05 -1.29 6.23
C PHE A 15 4.55 -1.46 7.65
N SER A 16 5.54 -2.33 7.82
CA SER A 16 6.17 -2.51 9.10
C SER A 16 7.42 -1.67 9.18
N MET A 17 7.55 -0.94 10.26
CA MET A 17 8.73 -0.12 10.46
C MET A 17 9.65 -0.69 11.53
N GLN A 18 9.35 -1.88 12.00
CA GLN A 18 10.15 -2.46 13.06
C GLN A 18 11.31 -3.24 12.52
N ASN A 19 12.36 -3.28 13.29
CA ASN A 19 13.56 -3.95 12.91
C ASN A 19 13.74 -5.23 13.67
N ASN A 20 13.15 -6.29 13.23
CA ASN A 20 13.33 -7.58 13.86
C ASN A 20 13.20 -8.66 12.79
N GLU A 21 13.17 -9.89 13.19
CA GLU A 21 13.12 -10.97 12.22
C GLU A 21 11.86 -10.98 11.39
N MET A 22 10.77 -10.58 12.00
CA MET A 22 9.51 -10.50 11.26
C MET A 22 9.59 -9.46 10.18
N ASP A 23 10.43 -8.46 10.37
CA ASP A 23 10.58 -7.40 9.42
C ASP A 23 11.08 -7.88 8.07
N ALA A 24 11.95 -8.87 8.05
CA ALA A 24 12.45 -9.39 6.80
C ALA A 24 11.33 -9.99 5.97
N GLN A 25 10.43 -10.73 6.61
CA GLN A 25 9.31 -11.32 5.91
C GLN A 25 8.30 -10.26 5.51
N ASN A 26 8.12 -9.28 6.34
CA ASN A 26 7.20 -8.19 6.03
C ASN A 26 7.69 -7.38 4.84
N ARG A 27 9.00 -7.17 4.76
CA ARG A 27 9.56 -6.47 3.60
C ARG A 27 9.39 -7.27 2.33
N HIS A 28 9.48 -8.59 2.43
CA HIS A 28 9.29 -9.46 1.28
C HIS A 28 7.85 -9.35 0.76
N ALA A 29 6.91 -9.43 1.67
CA ALA A 29 5.49 -9.31 1.32
C ALA A 29 5.20 -7.92 0.75
N GLU A 30 5.80 -6.90 1.32
CA GLU A 30 5.65 -5.55 0.86
C GLU A 30 6.16 -5.42 -0.58
N LEU A 31 7.32 -6.01 -0.86
CA LEU A 31 7.92 -5.94 -2.18
C LEU A 31 7.01 -6.58 -3.22
N PHE A 32 6.52 -7.76 -2.94
CA PHE A 32 5.63 -8.44 -3.87
C PHE A 32 4.35 -7.64 -4.10
N TYR A 33 3.80 -7.11 -3.03
CA TYR A 33 2.57 -6.35 -3.14
C TYR A 33 2.78 -5.13 -4.04
N LEU A 34 3.83 -4.38 -3.78
CA LEU A 34 4.09 -3.17 -4.54
C LEU A 34 4.41 -3.47 -5.98
N GLN A 35 5.22 -4.48 -6.23
CA GLN A 35 5.56 -4.84 -7.61
C GLN A 35 4.32 -5.21 -8.40
N LYS A 36 3.42 -5.94 -7.79
CA LYS A 36 2.20 -6.34 -8.47
C LYS A 36 1.36 -5.13 -8.82
N GLN A 37 1.22 -4.19 -7.89
CA GLN A 37 0.39 -3.02 -8.13
C GLN A 37 1.01 -2.12 -9.18
N ILE A 38 2.32 -2.01 -9.18
CA ILE A 38 3.00 -1.22 -10.19
C ILE A 38 2.82 -1.82 -11.58
N GLN A 39 3.04 -3.12 -11.68
CA GLN A 39 2.92 -3.79 -12.98
C GLN A 39 1.51 -3.70 -13.54
N SER A 40 0.53 -3.79 -12.68
CA SER A 40 -0.86 -3.75 -13.09
C SER A 40 -1.40 -2.33 -13.20
N GLN A 41 -0.62 -1.34 -12.80
CA GLN A 41 -1.04 0.04 -12.75
C GLN A 41 -2.36 0.20 -12.00
N THR A 42 -2.45 -0.46 -10.88
CA THR A 42 -3.66 -0.50 -10.09
C THR A 42 -3.89 0.85 -9.41
N PRO A 43 -5.06 1.46 -9.55
CA PRO A 43 -5.34 2.66 -8.78
C PRO A 43 -5.44 2.31 -7.30
N MET A 44 -4.72 3.07 -6.50
CA MET A 44 -4.61 2.80 -5.07
C MET A 44 -5.12 3.97 -4.26
N VAL A 45 -5.55 3.67 -3.06
CA VAL A 45 -5.88 4.67 -2.06
C VAL A 45 -4.87 4.50 -0.93
N ILE A 46 -4.15 5.56 -0.62
CA ILE A 46 -3.12 5.54 0.41
C ILE A 46 -3.56 6.47 1.53
N ILE A 47 -3.66 5.93 2.72
CA ILE A 47 -4.10 6.68 3.89
C ILE A 47 -2.89 6.99 4.73
N LEU A 48 -2.66 8.26 4.99
CA LEU A 48 -1.53 8.70 5.78
C LEU A 48 -1.88 8.72 7.25
N GLU A 49 -0.85 8.81 8.08
CA GLU A 49 -1.04 8.77 9.53
C GLU A 49 -1.91 9.92 10.04
N ASP A 50 -1.89 11.04 9.34
CA ASP A 50 -2.71 12.18 9.74
C ASP A 50 -4.13 12.10 9.18
N GLY A 51 -4.47 11.02 8.50
CA GLY A 51 -5.79 10.83 7.92
C GLY A 51 -5.92 11.30 6.49
N GLU A 52 -4.92 11.91 5.94
CA GLU A 52 -4.98 12.38 4.56
C GLU A 52 -5.07 11.19 3.61
N LYS A 53 -5.84 11.34 2.55
CA LYS A 53 -6.05 10.30 1.57
C LYS A 53 -5.42 10.70 0.25
N ILE A 54 -4.64 9.81 -0.32
CA ILE A 54 -4.01 10.03 -1.61
C ILE A 54 -4.47 8.95 -2.55
N GLU A 55 -4.94 9.32 -3.74
CA GLU A 55 -5.36 8.36 -4.75
C GLU A 55 -4.47 8.46 -5.96
N GLY A 56 -4.04 7.32 -6.46
CA GLY A 56 -3.21 7.28 -7.65
C GLY A 56 -2.56 5.93 -7.84
N CYS A 57 -1.75 5.83 -8.87
CA CYS A 57 -1.03 4.61 -9.17
C CYS A 57 0.40 4.75 -8.71
N ILE A 58 0.92 3.71 -8.09
CA ILE A 58 2.31 3.70 -7.66
C ILE A 58 3.16 3.46 -8.89
N GLU A 59 4.09 4.36 -9.15
CA GLU A 59 4.97 4.24 -10.30
C GLU A 59 6.31 3.62 -9.93
N TRP A 60 6.72 3.81 -8.71
CA TRP A 60 8.07 3.47 -8.33
C TRP A 60 8.15 3.45 -6.80
N TYR A 61 9.08 2.70 -6.28
CA TYR A 61 9.27 2.67 -4.84
C TYR A 61 10.72 2.35 -4.52
N ASP A 62 11.13 2.74 -3.33
CA ASP A 62 12.40 2.28 -2.83
C ASP A 62 12.20 1.90 -1.37
N ARG A 63 13.29 1.82 -0.64
CA ARG A 63 13.25 1.37 0.73
C ARG A 63 12.39 2.27 1.61
N ASN A 64 12.39 3.56 1.33
CA ASN A 64 11.79 4.54 2.22
C ASN A 64 10.58 5.26 1.65
N SER A 65 10.34 5.16 0.37
CA SER A 65 9.33 6.01 -0.24
C SER A 65 8.66 5.35 -1.42
N LEU A 66 7.55 5.94 -1.82
CA LEU A 66 6.81 5.56 -3.02
C LEU A 66 6.63 6.80 -3.87
N LYS A 67 6.68 6.63 -5.18
CA LYS A 67 6.31 7.69 -6.09
C LYS A 67 4.93 7.37 -6.63
N VAL A 68 4.01 8.28 -6.44
CA VAL A 68 2.61 8.06 -6.76
C VAL A 68 2.18 9.05 -7.84
N ARG A 69 1.52 8.54 -8.86
CA ARG A 69 0.98 9.38 -9.92
C ARG A 69 -0.53 9.46 -9.76
N GLY A 70 -0.98 10.59 -9.25
CA GLY A 70 -2.39 10.89 -9.13
C GLY A 70 -2.67 12.12 -9.97
N ARG A 71 -3.31 13.11 -9.38
CA ARG A 71 -3.49 14.39 -10.07
C ARG A 71 -2.15 15.01 -10.37
N THR A 72 -1.25 14.88 -9.43
CA THR A 72 0.14 15.28 -9.62
C THR A 72 0.99 14.08 -9.24
N ARG A 73 2.26 14.16 -9.54
CA ARG A 73 3.18 13.14 -9.07
C ARG A 73 3.73 13.59 -7.73
N MET A 74 3.77 12.68 -6.78
CA MET A 74 4.29 13.02 -5.47
C MET A 74 5.09 11.88 -4.90
N LEU A 75 6.02 12.25 -4.06
CA LEU A 75 6.84 11.28 -3.35
C LEU A 75 6.27 11.15 -1.95
N VAL A 76 5.92 9.94 -1.58
CA VAL A 76 5.29 9.68 -0.29
C VAL A 76 6.22 8.80 0.52
N TYR A 77 6.58 9.24 1.71
CA TYR A 77 7.44 8.44 2.56
C TYR A 77 6.65 7.33 3.21
N LYS A 78 7.21 6.12 3.20
CA LYS A 78 6.52 4.98 3.77
C LYS A 78 6.19 5.17 5.24
N SER A 79 7.05 5.90 5.95
CA SER A 79 6.80 6.14 7.37
C SER A 79 5.56 6.98 7.64
N ALA A 80 5.08 7.68 6.64
CA ALA A 80 3.88 8.49 6.79
C ALA A 80 2.62 7.70 6.42
N ILE A 81 2.74 6.50 5.94
CA ILE A 81 1.60 5.74 5.46
C ILE A 81 1.04 4.88 6.57
N LYS A 82 -0.25 5.03 6.81
CA LYS A 82 -0.94 4.19 7.77
C LYS A 82 -1.34 2.87 7.14
N TYR A 83 -1.96 2.92 5.95
CA TYR A 83 -2.24 1.72 5.18
C TYR A 83 -2.67 2.15 3.78
N MET A 84 -2.79 1.18 2.89
CA MET A 84 -3.28 1.45 1.54
C MET A 84 -4.15 0.28 1.09
N HIS A 85 -4.99 0.55 0.12
CA HIS A 85 -5.79 -0.49 -0.49
C HIS A 85 -6.09 -0.10 -1.94
N LYS A 86 -6.60 -1.03 -2.71
CA LYS A 86 -6.96 -0.74 -4.08
C LYS A 86 -8.19 0.14 -4.10
N LEU A 87 -8.25 1.01 -5.09
CA LEU A 87 -9.43 1.83 -5.27
C LEU A 87 -10.62 0.91 -5.56
N GLY A 88 -11.72 1.13 -4.89
CA GLY A 88 -12.89 0.29 -5.04
C GLY A 88 -12.92 -0.89 -4.11
N GLU A 89 -11.80 -1.20 -3.48
CA GLU A 89 -11.72 -2.29 -2.55
C GLU A 89 -11.93 -1.69 -1.18
N VAL A 90 -13.12 -1.58 -0.79
CA VAL A 90 -13.38 -0.81 0.34
C VAL A 90 -13.32 -1.54 1.57
N GLY A 91 -12.74 -2.41 1.82
CA GLY A 91 -12.54 -2.99 3.10
C GLY A 91 -13.76 -3.05 3.96
N LEU A 92 -14.83 -3.10 3.47
CA LEU A 92 -15.95 -3.07 4.24
C LEU A 92 -16.54 -4.09 4.55
#